data_274e3fb2e2eb2040e22de4d2c05d8236
#
_entry.id   274e3fb2e2eb2040e22de4d2c05d8236
#
_cell.length_a   1.000
_cell.length_b   1.000
_cell.length_c   1.000
_cell.angle_alpha   90.00
_cell.angle_beta   90.00
_cell.angle_gamma   90.00
#
_symmetry.space_group_name_H-M   'P 1'
#
loop_
_entity.id
_entity.type
_entity.pdbx_description
1 polymer ?
#
loop_
_entity_poly.entity_id
_entity_poly.type
_entity_poly.pdbx_seq_one_letter_code
_entity_poly.pdbx_strand_id
1 'polypeptide(L)'
;MFKEIKNITKNYAIAEINGDINSDILNINVVIEDNDLRILGEVEDIDNGLVKIAFLGEFHEGKFYSGIIRRPSLKSNIRIINTDELKELVGENDDKSMLLGLSPLYNNYPVKINIDKMFSNHLAIFGNTGSGKTWGVSRLIQNLFNLNGKIAFNSNIFIFNNTDEYHNAFSSINKYNSNFNYKMYSTSRSDNKEGLDLKIPLWLLDVDDYANLLDITDYFQINIIEKMLCYVSAFAKNDQDAIKYKNHLIAKAIISVLYSNQVSAKIRDQIFNILKDCYTDELNLDVQVPGVGYTREFRKCFDIDNTGEFVERILVTAYIQSFIDNNTKWSEEYTPTYFTLDQLEVALNFTLISEGLLLNEKSYGEAIALKVKLHTLNNSSNKKFFEVNQFMTLDQYISSLILFDSSRRAQIINFVFDEIDDRLAKSLVKIFSRMVLRFSKMQAVRGSIPIHIMLEEAHRYVQNDRDSELLGYNIFERIAKEGRKFGVILDLITQRPTELSSNVLSQCSNFLIFKLNHPADLEYVEKMVPNISKDVIEKQKALQAGTCVAFGLMMKIPMVVKMQIPNPPPTSSNASIYDKWIIEWNNK
;
A
#
# COMPACT_ATOMS: atom_id res chain seq x y z
N MET A 1 27.90 -42.26 -13.55
CA MET A 1 27.62 -40.91 -14.11
C MET A 1 28.74 -39.96 -13.68
N PHE A 2 28.86 -39.62 -12.42
CA PHE A 2 29.96 -38.80 -11.89
C PHE A 2 31.18 -39.71 -11.58
N LYS A 3 32.40 -39.23 -11.90
CA LYS A 3 33.65 -39.93 -11.57
C LYS A 3 34.28 -39.35 -10.30
N GLU A 4 35.33 -38.58 -10.48
CA GLU A 4 36.15 -38.02 -9.40
C GLU A 4 35.94 -36.52 -9.28
N ILE A 5 36.01 -36.03 -8.08
CA ILE A 5 36.08 -34.59 -7.84
C ILE A 5 37.50 -34.12 -8.12
N LYS A 6 37.67 -33.22 -9.08
CA LYS A 6 38.98 -32.71 -9.50
C LYS A 6 39.40 -31.47 -8.70
N ASN A 7 38.42 -30.68 -8.26
CA ASN A 7 38.70 -29.47 -7.50
C ASN A 7 37.57 -29.15 -6.51
N ILE A 8 37.89 -28.54 -5.38
CA ILE A 8 36.94 -28.09 -4.38
C ILE A 8 37.33 -26.65 -3.97
N THR A 9 36.37 -25.76 -4.04
CA THR A 9 36.48 -24.37 -3.61
C THR A 9 35.65 -24.11 -2.36
N LYS A 10 35.52 -22.83 -1.98
CA LYS A 10 34.65 -22.46 -0.85
C LYS A 10 33.17 -22.75 -1.12
N ASN A 11 32.73 -22.60 -2.37
CA ASN A 11 31.32 -22.57 -2.73
C ASN A 11 30.89 -23.65 -3.75
N TYR A 12 31.84 -24.32 -4.40
CA TYR A 12 31.54 -25.33 -5.43
C TYR A 12 32.61 -26.40 -5.52
N ALA A 13 32.25 -27.54 -6.12
CA ALA A 13 33.14 -28.59 -6.54
C ALA A 13 33.13 -28.71 -8.07
N ILE A 14 34.26 -29.15 -8.67
CA ILE A 14 34.36 -29.55 -10.08
C ILE A 14 34.59 -31.05 -10.12
N ALA A 15 33.70 -31.76 -10.80
CA ALA A 15 33.78 -33.23 -10.94
C ALA A 15 33.81 -33.64 -12.42
N GLU A 16 34.48 -34.75 -12.72
CA GLU A 16 34.49 -35.36 -14.06
C GLU A 16 33.27 -36.25 -14.26
N ILE A 17 32.69 -36.29 -15.46
CA ILE A 17 31.56 -37.13 -15.81
C ILE A 17 31.96 -38.21 -16.83
N ASN A 18 31.30 -39.39 -16.74
CA ASN A 18 31.44 -40.50 -17.68
C ASN A 18 30.43 -40.39 -18.83
N GLY A 19 30.92 -40.54 -20.09
CA GLY A 19 30.10 -40.83 -21.27
C GLY A 19 29.53 -39.60 -22.00
N ASP A 20 28.73 -39.87 -23.01
CA ASP A 20 27.99 -38.85 -23.76
C ASP A 20 27.07 -38.11 -22.84
N ILE A 21 27.35 -36.83 -22.69
CA ILE A 21 26.68 -35.95 -21.73
C ILE A 21 25.33 -35.56 -22.32
N ASN A 22 24.26 -36.13 -21.77
CA ASN A 22 22.95 -35.51 -21.92
C ASN A 22 22.95 -34.23 -21.09
N SER A 23 22.68 -33.09 -21.71
CA SER A 23 22.49 -31.79 -21.06
C SER A 23 21.37 -31.78 -20.02
N ASP A 24 20.63 -32.86 -19.88
CA ASP A 24 19.49 -33.05 -18.99
C ASP A 24 19.82 -33.02 -17.49
N ILE A 25 21.13 -32.98 -17.12
CA ILE A 25 21.56 -32.84 -15.71
C ILE A 25 21.81 -31.41 -15.26
N LEU A 26 21.73 -30.43 -16.16
CA LEU A 26 21.89 -29.03 -15.80
C LEU A 26 20.74 -28.59 -14.88
N ASN A 27 21.06 -27.87 -13.83
CA ASN A 27 20.13 -27.42 -12.76
C ASN A 27 19.51 -28.57 -11.92
N ILE A 28 19.98 -29.81 -12.04
CA ILE A 28 19.55 -30.91 -11.18
C ILE A 28 20.35 -30.87 -9.86
N ASN A 29 19.69 -31.22 -8.77
CA ASN A 29 20.34 -31.37 -7.48
C ASN A 29 21.04 -32.73 -7.35
N VAL A 30 22.22 -32.68 -6.77
CA VAL A 30 23.07 -33.86 -6.50
C VAL A 30 23.44 -33.88 -5.02
N VAL A 31 23.72 -35.07 -4.49
CA VAL A 31 24.23 -35.24 -3.13
C VAL A 31 25.68 -35.70 -3.21
N ILE A 32 26.57 -34.97 -2.55
CA ILE A 32 27.98 -35.34 -2.37
C ILE A 32 28.11 -36.01 -1.02
N GLU A 33 28.54 -37.25 -1.01
CA GLU A 33 28.63 -38.09 0.18
C GLU A 33 30.10 -38.30 0.56
N ASP A 34 30.46 -37.94 1.79
CA ASP A 34 31.81 -38.13 2.38
C ASP A 34 31.70 -38.60 3.82
N ASN A 35 31.82 -39.92 4.05
CA ASN A 35 31.59 -40.57 5.34
C ASN A 35 30.21 -40.20 5.94
N ASP A 36 30.21 -39.42 7.00
CA ASP A 36 29.01 -38.91 7.69
C ASP A 36 28.48 -37.59 7.11
N LEU A 37 29.18 -36.96 6.15
CA LEU A 37 28.84 -35.70 5.56
C LEU A 37 28.03 -35.92 4.26
N ARG A 38 26.87 -35.27 4.18
CA ARG A 38 26.01 -35.30 3.00
C ARG A 38 25.69 -33.87 2.58
N ILE A 39 26.29 -33.44 1.49
CA ILE A 39 26.13 -32.07 0.96
C ILE A 39 25.19 -32.10 -0.22
N LEU A 40 24.16 -31.25 -0.19
CA LEU A 40 23.35 -30.96 -1.36
C LEU A 40 24.09 -29.96 -2.23
N GLY A 41 24.26 -30.31 -3.51
CA GLY A 41 24.76 -29.41 -4.54
C GLY A 41 23.79 -29.30 -5.70
N GLU A 42 24.01 -28.32 -6.56
CA GLU A 42 23.31 -28.10 -7.82
C GLU A 42 24.32 -28.06 -8.97
N VAL A 43 24.00 -28.72 -10.09
CA VAL A 43 24.79 -28.66 -11.29
C VAL A 43 24.58 -27.34 -12.00
N GLU A 44 25.55 -26.39 -11.87
CA GLU A 44 25.46 -25.05 -12.45
C GLU A 44 25.93 -24.99 -13.91
N ASP A 45 26.97 -25.77 -14.26
CA ASP A 45 27.60 -25.68 -15.55
C ASP A 45 28.24 -27.00 -15.96
N ILE A 46 28.34 -27.23 -17.27
CA ILE A 46 28.96 -28.42 -17.88
C ILE A 46 29.88 -27.96 -19.01
N ASP A 47 31.17 -28.13 -18.84
CA ASP A 47 32.16 -27.79 -19.84
C ASP A 47 33.21 -28.92 -20.03
N ASN A 48 33.44 -29.35 -21.27
CA ASN A 48 34.47 -30.33 -21.63
C ASN A 48 34.54 -31.59 -20.74
N GLY A 49 33.38 -32.17 -20.36
CA GLY A 49 33.31 -33.33 -19.49
C GLY A 49 33.53 -33.06 -18.01
N LEU A 50 33.63 -31.79 -17.63
CA LEU A 50 33.67 -31.32 -16.25
C LEU A 50 32.34 -30.68 -15.85
N VAL A 51 31.90 -30.93 -14.64
CA VAL A 51 30.65 -30.41 -14.07
C VAL A 51 31.00 -29.54 -12.90
N LYS A 52 30.47 -28.31 -12.89
CA LYS A 52 30.52 -27.41 -11.75
C LYS A 52 29.29 -27.62 -10.87
N ILE A 53 29.49 -27.98 -9.60
CA ILE A 53 28.44 -28.27 -8.63
C ILE A 53 28.50 -27.23 -7.51
N ALA A 54 27.55 -26.32 -7.45
CA ALA A 54 27.44 -25.34 -6.37
C ALA A 54 26.89 -26.00 -5.10
N PHE A 55 27.43 -25.65 -3.94
CA PHE A 55 26.96 -26.16 -2.65
C PHE A 55 25.76 -25.36 -2.17
N LEU A 56 24.67 -26.02 -1.76
CA LEU A 56 23.44 -25.42 -1.28
C LEU A 56 23.23 -25.60 0.23
N GLY A 57 23.64 -26.75 0.77
CA GLY A 57 23.44 -27.05 2.19
C GLY A 57 23.83 -28.47 2.56
N GLU A 58 23.52 -28.86 3.80
CA GLU A 58 23.86 -30.18 4.35
C GLU A 58 22.61 -30.93 4.81
N PHE A 59 22.63 -32.26 4.69
CA PHE A 59 21.63 -33.14 5.29
C PHE A 59 22.15 -33.72 6.61
N HIS A 60 21.38 -33.52 7.68
CA HIS A 60 21.61 -34.15 8.99
C HIS A 60 20.34 -34.88 9.42
N GLU A 61 20.44 -36.16 9.75
CA GLU A 61 19.32 -37.00 10.22
C GLU A 61 18.08 -36.91 9.30
N GLY A 62 18.30 -36.86 7.98
CA GLY A 62 17.25 -36.77 7.00
C GLY A 62 16.61 -35.39 6.80
N LYS A 63 17.05 -34.36 7.56
CA LYS A 63 16.61 -32.97 7.39
C LYS A 63 17.65 -32.15 6.68
N PHE A 64 17.19 -31.24 5.83
CA PHE A 64 18.03 -30.30 5.09
C PHE A 64 18.24 -28.98 5.86
N TYR A 65 19.50 -28.52 5.89
CA TYR A 65 19.92 -27.24 6.44
C TYR A 65 20.68 -26.45 5.37
N SER A 66 20.24 -25.22 5.11
CA SER A 66 20.89 -24.33 4.14
C SER A 66 22.28 -23.89 4.60
N GLY A 67 23.23 -23.85 3.65
CA GLY A 67 24.63 -23.54 3.92
C GLY A 67 25.45 -24.77 4.30
N ILE A 68 26.78 -24.67 4.16
CA ILE A 68 27.72 -25.74 4.47
C ILE A 68 28.75 -25.31 5.53
N ILE A 69 29.00 -26.17 6.49
CA ILE A 69 30.03 -25.97 7.51
C ILE A 69 31.32 -26.68 7.14
N ARG A 70 31.21 -27.96 6.73
CA ARG A 70 32.34 -28.79 6.31
C ARG A 70 32.32 -28.95 4.79
N ARG A 71 33.51 -29.09 4.16
CA ARG A 71 33.64 -29.36 2.74
C ARG A 71 33.88 -30.85 2.50
N PRO A 72 33.43 -31.38 1.37
CA PRO A 72 33.69 -32.75 1.00
C PRO A 72 35.18 -32.92 0.65
N SER A 73 35.67 -34.16 0.64
CA SER A 73 37.00 -34.49 0.13
C SER A 73 37.00 -34.77 -1.36
N LEU A 74 38.18 -34.82 -2.01
CA LEU A 74 38.31 -35.21 -3.42
C LEU A 74 37.87 -36.66 -3.66
N LYS A 75 37.77 -37.48 -2.61
CA LYS A 75 37.35 -38.88 -2.68
C LYS A 75 35.85 -39.06 -2.46
N SER A 76 35.10 -38.02 -2.23
CA SER A 76 33.65 -38.07 -1.99
C SER A 76 32.91 -38.60 -3.21
N ASN A 77 31.85 -39.35 -2.98
CA ASN A 77 30.96 -39.87 -4.02
C ASN A 77 29.87 -38.87 -4.38
N ILE A 78 29.48 -38.81 -5.66
CA ILE A 78 28.43 -37.92 -6.14
C ILE A 78 27.31 -38.74 -6.77
N ARG A 79 26.08 -38.49 -6.38
CA ARG A 79 24.88 -39.09 -6.99
C ARG A 79 23.77 -38.05 -7.16
N ILE A 80 22.84 -38.37 -8.06
CA ILE A 80 21.60 -37.59 -8.18
C ILE A 80 20.80 -37.74 -6.87
N ILE A 81 20.08 -36.67 -6.49
CA ILE A 81 19.18 -36.66 -5.32
C ILE A 81 18.14 -37.78 -5.43
N ASN A 82 17.84 -38.45 -4.34
CA ASN A 82 16.79 -39.47 -4.33
C ASN A 82 15.41 -38.87 -3.99
N THR A 83 14.35 -39.68 -4.08
CA THR A 83 12.97 -39.24 -3.91
C THR A 83 12.69 -38.72 -2.50
N ASP A 84 13.27 -39.33 -1.45
CA ASP A 84 12.99 -38.90 -0.05
C ASP A 84 13.68 -37.58 0.28
N GLU A 85 14.89 -37.36 -0.23
CA GLU A 85 15.60 -36.10 -0.14
C GLU A 85 14.88 -34.99 -0.94
N LEU A 86 14.35 -35.33 -2.12
CA LEU A 86 13.54 -34.41 -2.91
C LEU A 86 12.27 -34.02 -2.16
N LYS A 87 11.54 -34.95 -1.54
CA LYS A 87 10.37 -34.68 -0.71
C LYS A 87 10.68 -33.70 0.43
N GLU A 88 11.85 -33.89 1.06
CA GLU A 88 12.31 -32.97 2.10
C GLU A 88 12.53 -31.56 1.57
N LEU A 89 13.13 -31.40 0.38
CA LEU A 89 13.38 -30.10 -0.23
C LEU A 89 12.10 -29.38 -0.71
N VAL A 90 11.17 -30.12 -1.32
CA VAL A 90 9.92 -29.55 -1.86
C VAL A 90 8.82 -29.35 -0.81
N GLY A 91 9.10 -29.61 0.48
CA GLY A 91 8.16 -29.35 1.57
C GLY A 91 6.98 -30.33 1.66
N GLU A 92 7.08 -31.54 1.08
CA GLU A 92 5.96 -32.50 1.09
C GLU A 92 5.62 -33.01 2.51
N ASN A 93 6.62 -33.07 3.40
CA ASN A 93 6.48 -33.58 4.77
C ASN A 93 6.01 -32.53 5.78
N ASP A 94 5.55 -31.36 5.33
CA ASP A 94 5.11 -30.26 6.19
C ASP A 94 3.58 -30.16 6.19
N ASP A 95 2.93 -30.45 7.32
CA ASP A 95 1.48 -30.38 7.49
C ASP A 95 0.90 -28.98 7.31
N LYS A 96 1.73 -27.94 7.40
CA LYS A 96 1.38 -26.54 7.15
C LYS A 96 1.71 -26.07 5.74
N SER A 97 1.85 -27.00 4.82
CA SER A 97 2.22 -26.69 3.43
C SER A 97 1.02 -26.56 2.51
N MET A 98 1.19 -25.76 1.47
CA MET A 98 0.28 -25.67 0.33
C MET A 98 1.02 -25.84 -0.98
N LEU A 99 0.31 -26.24 -2.03
CA LEU A 99 0.87 -26.36 -3.37
C LEU A 99 1.24 -24.97 -3.92
N LEU A 100 2.49 -24.78 -4.36
CA LEU A 100 2.92 -23.62 -5.13
C LEU A 100 2.72 -23.88 -6.64
N GLY A 101 3.26 -24.99 -7.13
CA GLY A 101 3.22 -25.38 -8.53
C GLY A 101 3.93 -26.72 -8.75
N LEU A 102 4.44 -26.93 -9.95
CA LEU A 102 5.12 -28.16 -10.34
C LEU A 102 6.57 -27.86 -10.73
N SER A 103 7.51 -28.74 -10.39
CA SER A 103 8.89 -28.61 -10.83
C SER A 103 9.12 -29.33 -12.17
N PRO A 104 9.36 -28.59 -13.28
CA PRO A 104 9.66 -29.23 -14.59
C PRO A 104 10.93 -30.04 -14.56
N LEU A 105 11.90 -29.70 -13.73
CA LEU A 105 13.20 -30.39 -13.60
C LEU A 105 13.05 -31.78 -12.99
N TYR A 106 11.96 -32.04 -12.26
CA TYR A 106 11.68 -33.32 -11.58
C TYR A 106 10.37 -33.93 -12.08
N ASN A 107 10.19 -34.07 -13.39
CA ASN A 107 9.00 -34.66 -14.01
C ASN A 107 7.68 -34.12 -13.50
N ASN A 108 7.58 -32.79 -13.35
CA ASN A 108 6.42 -32.10 -12.81
C ASN A 108 6.08 -32.52 -11.37
N TYR A 109 7.08 -32.80 -10.54
CA TYR A 109 6.87 -33.11 -9.14
C TYR A 109 6.23 -31.94 -8.40
N PRO A 110 5.22 -32.15 -7.51
CA PRO A 110 4.56 -31.08 -6.77
C PRO A 110 5.52 -30.33 -5.83
N VAL A 111 5.61 -29.03 -5.96
CA VAL A 111 6.38 -28.15 -5.07
C VAL A 111 5.42 -27.49 -4.09
N LYS A 112 5.65 -27.69 -2.79
CA LYS A 112 4.85 -27.14 -1.72
C LYS A 112 5.66 -26.09 -0.94
N ILE A 113 4.96 -25.11 -0.39
CA ILE A 113 5.52 -24.05 0.45
C ILE A 113 4.84 -24.04 1.81
N ASN A 114 5.59 -23.69 2.85
CA ASN A 114 5.04 -23.52 4.19
C ASN A 114 4.21 -22.23 4.25
N ILE A 115 2.94 -22.35 4.65
CA ILE A 115 1.96 -21.25 4.70
C ILE A 115 2.42 -20.14 5.64
N ASP A 116 2.88 -20.48 6.87
CA ASP A 116 3.32 -19.49 7.84
C ASP A 116 4.53 -18.71 7.32
N LYS A 117 5.51 -19.39 6.73
CA LYS A 117 6.70 -18.74 6.16
C LYS A 117 6.37 -17.85 4.95
N MET A 118 5.40 -18.25 4.15
CA MET A 118 4.95 -17.48 2.99
C MET A 118 4.17 -16.24 3.41
N PHE A 119 3.10 -16.41 4.17
CA PHE A 119 2.12 -15.36 4.45
C PHE A 119 2.40 -14.53 5.71
N SER A 120 3.43 -14.84 6.51
CA SER A 120 3.89 -13.95 7.59
C SER A 120 5.06 -13.05 7.20
N ASN A 121 5.48 -13.06 5.94
CA ASN A 121 6.62 -12.31 5.44
C ASN A 121 6.25 -11.55 4.16
N HIS A 122 6.91 -10.40 3.94
CA HIS A 122 6.73 -9.63 2.71
C HIS A 122 7.18 -10.43 1.50
N LEU A 123 6.39 -10.35 0.43
CA LEU A 123 6.60 -11.05 -0.83
C LEU A 123 6.87 -10.05 -1.96
N ALA A 124 7.82 -10.35 -2.82
CA ALA A 124 8.04 -9.63 -4.06
C ALA A 124 7.90 -10.57 -5.27
N ILE A 125 7.12 -10.14 -6.26
CA ILE A 125 6.84 -10.89 -7.48
C ILE A 125 7.25 -10.03 -8.67
N PHE A 126 8.23 -10.51 -9.44
CA PHE A 126 8.78 -9.81 -10.58
C PHE A 126 8.54 -10.55 -11.88
N GLY A 127 8.48 -9.82 -12.98
CA GLY A 127 8.44 -10.39 -14.33
C GLY A 127 7.88 -9.42 -15.34
N ASN A 128 8.23 -9.58 -16.60
CA ASN A 128 7.74 -8.74 -17.69
C ASN A 128 6.25 -8.98 -18.00
N THR A 129 5.66 -8.10 -18.78
CA THR A 129 4.33 -8.30 -19.36
C THR A 129 4.31 -9.61 -20.15
N GLY A 130 3.26 -10.43 -19.96
CA GLY A 130 3.14 -11.74 -20.63
C GLY A 130 4.01 -12.85 -20.01
N SER A 131 4.80 -12.60 -18.96
CA SER A 131 5.57 -13.64 -18.27
C SER A 131 4.72 -14.59 -17.42
N GLY A 132 3.45 -14.25 -17.18
CA GLY A 132 2.51 -15.05 -16.37
C GLY A 132 2.39 -14.63 -14.91
N LYS A 133 2.83 -13.41 -14.51
CA LYS A 133 2.71 -12.89 -13.13
C LYS A 133 1.27 -12.96 -12.61
N THR A 134 0.34 -12.25 -13.25
CA THR A 134 -1.07 -12.15 -12.81
C THR A 134 -1.73 -13.52 -12.71
N TRP A 135 -1.41 -14.43 -13.67
CA TRP A 135 -1.87 -15.82 -13.64
C TRP A 135 -1.27 -16.60 -12.47
N GLY A 136 0.04 -16.44 -12.24
CA GLY A 136 0.73 -17.07 -11.11
C GLY A 136 0.22 -16.62 -9.76
N VAL A 137 0.01 -15.30 -9.57
CA VAL A 137 -0.58 -14.72 -8.36
C VAL A 137 -2.00 -15.24 -8.15
N SER A 138 -2.83 -15.23 -9.18
CA SER A 138 -4.19 -15.76 -9.11
C SER A 138 -4.20 -17.22 -8.66
N ARG A 139 -3.31 -18.04 -9.23
CA ARG A 139 -3.21 -19.46 -8.85
C ARG A 139 -2.69 -19.65 -7.43
N LEU A 140 -1.71 -18.88 -7.00
CA LEU A 140 -1.18 -18.90 -5.64
C LEU A 140 -2.29 -18.68 -4.61
N ILE A 141 -3.11 -17.63 -4.82
CA ILE A 141 -4.24 -17.31 -3.94
C ILE A 141 -5.33 -18.39 -4.04
N GLN A 142 -5.68 -18.87 -5.23
CA GLN A 142 -6.64 -19.98 -5.38
C GLN A 142 -6.18 -21.24 -4.65
N ASN A 143 -4.87 -21.55 -4.64
CA ASN A 143 -4.34 -22.68 -3.89
C ASN A 143 -4.49 -22.50 -2.37
N LEU A 144 -4.39 -21.28 -1.83
CA LEU A 144 -4.68 -20.98 -0.43
C LEU A 144 -6.15 -21.28 -0.07
N PHE A 145 -7.08 -21.06 -0.98
CA PHE A 145 -8.51 -21.35 -0.79
C PHE A 145 -8.89 -22.79 -1.10
N ASN A 146 -8.00 -23.58 -1.67
CA ASN A 146 -8.22 -24.98 -2.05
C ASN A 146 -7.31 -25.94 -1.24
N LEU A 147 -7.27 -25.77 0.07
CA LEU A 147 -6.52 -26.64 0.98
C LEU A 147 -7.33 -27.90 1.31
N ASN A 148 -6.66 -29.06 1.30
CA ASN A 148 -7.29 -30.34 1.68
C ASN A 148 -7.63 -30.35 3.18
N GLY A 149 -8.92 -30.46 3.53
CA GLY A 149 -9.37 -30.57 4.90
C GLY A 149 -9.19 -29.35 5.78
N LYS A 150 -8.74 -28.21 5.23
CA LYS A 150 -8.52 -26.94 5.95
C LYS A 150 -9.12 -25.79 5.14
N ILE A 151 -9.54 -24.72 5.81
CA ILE A 151 -10.09 -23.53 5.15
C ILE A 151 -9.41 -22.26 5.64
N ALA A 152 -9.06 -21.36 4.71
CA ALA A 152 -8.46 -20.05 5.01
C ALA A 152 -9.57 -19.00 5.35
N PHE A 153 -10.46 -19.33 6.30
CA PHE A 153 -11.65 -18.54 6.60
C PHE A 153 -11.33 -17.14 7.13
N ASN A 154 -10.26 -16.98 7.91
CA ASN A 154 -9.87 -15.71 8.53
C ASN A 154 -8.87 -14.89 7.70
N SER A 155 -8.64 -15.26 6.45
CA SER A 155 -7.75 -14.47 5.59
C SER A 155 -8.33 -13.08 5.28
N ASN A 156 -7.46 -12.08 5.16
CA ASN A 156 -7.79 -10.72 4.74
C ASN A 156 -6.76 -10.30 3.68
N ILE A 157 -7.15 -10.34 2.43
CA ILE A 157 -6.29 -9.98 1.29
C ILE A 157 -6.88 -8.74 0.63
N PHE A 158 -6.21 -7.61 0.80
CA PHE A 158 -6.56 -6.34 0.18
C PHE A 158 -5.73 -6.19 -1.09
N ILE A 159 -6.38 -6.23 -2.25
CA ILE A 159 -5.74 -6.10 -3.56
C ILE A 159 -5.98 -4.70 -4.07
N PHE A 160 -4.92 -3.99 -4.42
CA PHE A 160 -4.97 -2.67 -5.05
C PHE A 160 -4.45 -2.78 -6.48
N ASN A 161 -5.31 -2.49 -7.45
CA ASN A 161 -4.98 -2.55 -8.86
C ASN A 161 -5.68 -1.43 -9.65
N ASN A 162 -5.17 -1.10 -10.83
CA ASN A 162 -5.72 -0.05 -11.68
C ASN A 162 -6.57 -0.59 -12.84
N THR A 163 -6.48 -1.87 -13.08
CA THR A 163 -7.22 -2.58 -14.12
C THR A 163 -7.86 -3.79 -13.48
N ASP A 164 -9.11 -4.05 -13.76
CA ASP A 164 -9.87 -5.13 -13.11
C ASP A 164 -9.43 -6.53 -13.58
N GLU A 165 -8.12 -6.84 -13.39
CA GLU A 165 -7.55 -8.11 -13.83
C GLU A 165 -7.99 -9.30 -12.96
N TYR A 166 -8.19 -9.07 -11.65
CA TYR A 166 -8.41 -10.14 -10.66
C TYR A 166 -9.86 -10.53 -10.44
N HIS A 167 -10.82 -9.72 -10.89
CA HIS A 167 -12.25 -9.97 -10.65
C HIS A 167 -12.67 -11.37 -11.09
N ASN A 168 -12.39 -11.72 -12.36
CA ASN A 168 -12.77 -13.03 -12.89
C ASN A 168 -12.14 -14.20 -12.13
N ALA A 169 -10.90 -14.04 -11.65
CA ALA A 169 -10.19 -15.08 -10.91
C ALA A 169 -10.76 -15.33 -9.51
N PHE A 170 -11.38 -14.30 -8.87
CA PHE A 170 -11.77 -14.37 -7.46
C PHE A 170 -13.27 -14.18 -7.20
N SER A 171 -14.06 -13.64 -8.12
CA SER A 171 -15.49 -13.41 -7.94
C SER A 171 -16.26 -14.70 -7.55
N SER A 172 -15.77 -15.85 -7.98
CA SER A 172 -16.38 -17.16 -7.71
C SER A 172 -15.58 -18.04 -6.74
N ILE A 173 -14.84 -17.45 -5.76
CA ILE A 173 -14.09 -18.23 -4.75
C ILE A 173 -14.99 -19.09 -3.85
N ASN A 174 -16.28 -18.75 -3.75
CA ASN A 174 -17.29 -19.54 -3.05
C ASN A 174 -17.45 -20.97 -3.61
N LYS A 175 -16.97 -21.24 -4.82
CA LYS A 175 -16.92 -22.59 -5.38
C LYS A 175 -15.99 -23.53 -4.61
N TYR A 176 -14.94 -23.01 -3.95
CA TYR A 176 -14.04 -23.81 -3.11
C TYR A 176 -14.68 -24.10 -1.73
N ASN A 177 -15.41 -23.13 -1.18
CA ASN A 177 -16.20 -23.28 0.04
C ASN A 177 -17.26 -22.16 0.08
N SER A 178 -18.50 -22.49 0.38
CA SER A 178 -19.63 -21.55 0.44
C SER A 178 -19.45 -20.40 1.45
N ASN A 179 -18.51 -20.53 2.41
CA ASN A 179 -18.18 -19.51 3.38
C ASN A 179 -17.16 -18.47 2.83
N PHE A 180 -16.57 -18.69 1.68
CA PHE A 180 -15.67 -17.73 1.07
C PHE A 180 -16.43 -16.69 0.26
N ASN A 181 -16.06 -15.43 0.43
CA ASN A 181 -16.66 -14.30 -0.27
C ASN A 181 -15.57 -13.37 -0.80
N TYR A 182 -15.87 -12.80 -1.96
CA TYR A 182 -15.10 -11.76 -2.62
C TYR A 182 -15.87 -10.46 -2.61
N LYS A 183 -15.21 -9.34 -2.37
CA LYS A 183 -15.80 -8.01 -2.37
C LYS A 183 -14.96 -7.08 -3.23
N MET A 184 -15.60 -6.24 -4.03
CA MET A 184 -14.93 -5.31 -4.91
C MET A 184 -15.41 -3.90 -4.67
N TYR A 185 -14.48 -2.96 -4.62
CA TYR A 185 -14.70 -1.52 -4.64
C TYR A 185 -14.11 -0.95 -5.92
N SER A 186 -14.82 -0.06 -6.60
CA SER A 186 -14.39 0.55 -7.85
C SER A 186 -14.52 2.07 -7.78
N THR A 187 -13.59 2.76 -8.42
CA THR A 187 -13.64 4.20 -8.63
C THR A 187 -14.32 4.59 -9.95
N SER A 188 -14.79 3.63 -10.74
CA SER A 188 -15.50 3.86 -12.00
C SER A 188 -16.70 4.80 -11.83
N ARG A 189 -16.97 5.56 -12.87
CA ARG A 189 -18.11 6.49 -12.98
C ARG A 189 -19.30 5.88 -13.73
N SER A 190 -19.13 4.69 -14.29
CA SER A 190 -20.17 4.00 -15.05
C SER A 190 -21.31 3.54 -14.14
N ASP A 191 -22.54 3.78 -14.54
CA ASP A 191 -23.74 3.27 -13.82
C ASP A 191 -23.86 1.73 -13.88
N ASN A 192 -23.22 1.10 -14.85
CA ASN A 192 -23.19 -0.36 -15.03
C ASN A 192 -21.91 -1.01 -14.48
N LYS A 193 -21.19 -0.33 -13.58
CA LYS A 193 -19.98 -0.89 -12.99
C LYS A 193 -20.26 -2.10 -12.11
N GLU A 194 -19.39 -3.04 -12.14
CA GLU A 194 -19.31 -4.09 -11.13
C GLU A 194 -18.61 -3.54 -9.87
N GLY A 195 -19.09 -3.94 -8.69
CA GLY A 195 -18.50 -3.51 -7.42
C GLY A 195 -19.21 -2.33 -6.74
N LEU A 196 -18.78 -2.09 -5.51
CA LEU A 196 -19.32 -1.05 -4.62
C LEU A 196 -18.57 0.27 -4.84
N ASP A 197 -19.24 1.39 -4.52
CA ASP A 197 -18.60 2.68 -4.48
C ASP A 197 -17.53 2.73 -3.39
N LEU A 198 -16.32 3.19 -3.76
CA LEU A 198 -15.30 3.49 -2.77
C LEU A 198 -15.68 4.77 -2.02
N LYS A 199 -15.77 4.70 -0.69
CA LYS A 199 -16.07 5.81 0.21
C LYS A 199 -15.06 5.85 1.34
N ILE A 200 -14.46 7.01 1.58
CA ILE A 200 -13.41 7.21 2.60
C ILE A 200 -13.85 8.32 3.54
N PRO A 201 -14.08 8.04 4.83
CA PRO A 201 -14.45 9.06 5.80
C PRO A 201 -13.31 10.07 6.02
N LEU A 202 -13.57 11.35 5.78
CA LEU A 202 -12.58 12.43 5.90
C LEU A 202 -11.97 12.51 7.30
N TRP A 203 -12.77 12.29 8.34
CA TRP A 203 -12.34 12.38 9.76
C TRP A 203 -11.44 11.22 10.21
N LEU A 204 -11.26 10.20 9.38
CA LEU A 204 -10.29 9.12 9.62
C LEU A 204 -8.91 9.43 9.05
N LEU A 205 -8.81 10.45 8.19
CA LEU A 205 -7.56 10.93 7.63
C LEU A 205 -6.80 11.74 8.70
N ASP A 206 -5.51 11.45 8.86
CA ASP A 206 -4.61 12.25 9.67
C ASP A 206 -3.90 13.33 8.83
N VAL A 207 -3.04 14.11 9.47
CA VAL A 207 -2.26 15.18 8.82
C VAL A 207 -1.46 14.64 7.63
N ASP A 208 -0.82 13.48 7.80
CA ASP A 208 -0.01 12.85 6.74
C ASP A 208 -0.86 12.37 5.57
N ASP A 209 -2.11 11.93 5.85
CA ASP A 209 -3.06 11.52 4.83
C ASP A 209 -3.49 12.73 3.98
N TYR A 210 -3.82 13.86 4.62
CA TYR A 210 -4.14 15.10 3.91
C TYR A 210 -2.94 15.67 3.16
N ALA A 211 -1.74 15.54 3.72
CA ALA A 211 -0.51 15.93 3.05
C ALA A 211 -0.31 15.17 1.73
N ASN A 212 -0.55 13.86 1.73
CA ASN A 212 -0.49 13.06 0.51
C ASN A 212 -1.67 13.36 -0.44
N LEU A 213 -2.89 13.51 0.07
CA LEU A 213 -4.10 13.77 -0.72
C LEU A 213 -4.02 15.12 -1.45
N LEU A 214 -3.49 16.15 -0.78
CA LEU A 214 -3.32 17.49 -1.30
C LEU A 214 -1.95 17.70 -1.96
N ASP A 215 -1.13 16.66 -2.09
CA ASP A 215 0.18 16.69 -2.76
C ASP A 215 1.03 17.89 -2.30
N ILE A 216 1.28 18.00 -0.99
CA ILE A 216 2.05 19.11 -0.43
C ILE A 216 3.49 19.11 -0.91
N THR A 217 4.10 20.28 -0.96
CA THR A 217 5.46 20.48 -1.44
C THR A 217 6.39 21.09 -0.42
N ASP A 218 5.83 21.62 0.69
CA ASP A 218 6.56 22.32 1.73
C ASP A 218 6.07 21.94 3.12
N TYR A 219 7.01 21.84 4.07
CA TYR A 219 6.70 21.52 5.47
C TYR A 219 5.76 22.54 6.14
N PHE A 220 5.80 23.80 5.70
CA PHE A 220 4.90 24.85 6.21
C PHE A 220 3.42 24.51 5.99
N GLN A 221 3.09 23.83 4.88
CA GLN A 221 1.72 23.41 4.58
C GLN A 221 1.21 22.35 5.58
N ILE A 222 2.11 21.56 6.20
CA ILE A 222 1.73 20.60 7.26
C ILE A 222 1.13 21.33 8.45
N ASN A 223 1.76 22.42 8.92
CA ASN A 223 1.26 23.21 10.04
C ASN A 223 -0.12 23.82 9.74
N ILE A 224 -0.36 24.22 8.49
CA ILE A 224 -1.67 24.72 8.06
C ILE A 224 -2.70 23.59 8.13
N ILE A 225 -2.37 22.40 7.67
CA ILE A 225 -3.26 21.21 7.72
C ILE A 225 -3.59 20.85 9.18
N GLU A 226 -2.60 20.84 10.07
CA GLU A 226 -2.82 20.57 11.50
C GLU A 226 -3.83 21.53 12.11
N LYS A 227 -3.66 22.84 11.90
CA LYS A 227 -4.59 23.86 12.40
C LYS A 227 -5.97 23.74 11.75
N MET A 228 -6.03 23.51 10.44
CA MET A 228 -7.29 23.28 9.71
C MET A 228 -8.08 22.10 10.32
N LEU A 229 -7.42 21.00 10.65
CA LEU A 229 -8.06 19.83 11.27
C LEU A 229 -8.57 20.13 12.69
N CYS A 230 -7.82 20.90 13.48
CA CYS A 230 -8.29 21.35 14.79
C CYS A 230 -9.56 22.21 14.65
N TYR A 231 -9.57 23.17 13.72
CA TYR A 231 -10.71 24.07 13.53
C TYR A 231 -11.93 23.36 12.93
N VAL A 232 -11.76 22.46 11.94
CA VAL A 232 -12.91 21.72 11.40
C VAL A 232 -13.56 20.85 12.48
N SER A 233 -12.77 20.23 13.35
CA SER A 233 -13.28 19.45 14.48
C SER A 233 -14.11 20.30 15.45
N ALA A 234 -13.68 21.54 15.72
CA ALA A 234 -14.42 22.49 16.54
C ALA A 234 -15.71 22.98 15.85
N PHE A 235 -15.62 23.34 14.56
CA PHE A 235 -16.74 23.91 13.80
C PHE A 235 -17.82 22.89 13.44
N ALA A 236 -17.48 21.61 13.34
CA ALA A 236 -18.44 20.54 13.04
C ALA A 236 -19.36 20.17 14.22
N LYS A 237 -18.98 20.48 15.46
CA LYS A 237 -19.79 20.23 16.67
C LYS A 237 -20.80 21.35 16.89
N ASN A 238 -21.98 21.02 17.46
CA ASN A 238 -23.08 21.97 17.66
C ASN A 238 -23.66 21.92 19.09
N ASP A 239 -22.94 21.34 20.06
CA ASP A 239 -23.33 21.43 21.46
C ASP A 239 -22.99 22.83 22.04
N GLN A 240 -23.55 23.17 23.21
CA GLN A 240 -23.37 24.50 23.81
C GLN A 240 -21.91 24.86 24.10
N ASP A 241 -21.09 23.87 24.50
CA ASP A 241 -19.68 24.12 24.78
C ASP A 241 -18.91 24.31 23.47
N ALA A 242 -19.28 23.59 22.41
CA ALA A 242 -18.72 23.80 21.09
C ALA A 242 -19.07 25.18 20.51
N ILE A 243 -20.30 25.68 20.72
CA ILE A 243 -20.71 27.03 20.30
C ILE A 243 -19.88 28.09 21.04
N LYS A 244 -19.69 27.98 22.37
CA LYS A 244 -18.81 28.86 23.12
C LYS A 244 -17.38 28.84 22.60
N TYR A 245 -16.86 27.64 22.29
CA TYR A 245 -15.53 27.51 21.75
C TYR A 245 -15.42 28.10 20.33
N LYS A 246 -16.42 27.94 19.48
CA LYS A 246 -16.48 28.60 18.16
C LYS A 246 -16.44 30.13 18.33
N ASN A 247 -17.32 30.68 19.19
CA ASN A 247 -17.35 32.10 19.45
C ASN A 247 -15.99 32.62 19.94
N HIS A 248 -15.34 31.89 20.84
CA HIS A 248 -14.01 32.23 21.33
C HIS A 248 -12.96 32.26 20.21
N LEU A 249 -12.93 31.23 19.34
CA LEU A 249 -11.99 31.16 18.20
C LEU A 249 -12.24 32.30 17.20
N ILE A 250 -13.50 32.50 16.81
CA ILE A 250 -13.91 33.57 15.88
C ILE A 250 -13.54 34.93 16.46
N ALA A 251 -13.85 35.16 17.74
CA ALA A 251 -13.52 36.42 18.43
C ALA A 251 -12.02 36.69 18.45
N LYS A 252 -11.19 35.69 18.77
CA LYS A 252 -9.73 35.81 18.71
C LYS A 252 -9.23 36.19 17.33
N ALA A 253 -9.73 35.50 16.28
CA ALA A 253 -9.36 35.80 14.91
C ALA A 253 -9.74 37.22 14.50
N ILE A 254 -10.96 37.67 14.84
CA ILE A 254 -11.42 39.04 14.56
C ILE A 254 -10.57 40.07 15.31
N ILE A 255 -10.25 39.85 16.59
CA ILE A 255 -9.37 40.77 17.37
C ILE A 255 -7.98 40.84 16.71
N SER A 256 -7.40 39.71 16.30
CA SER A 256 -6.10 39.71 15.59
C SER A 256 -6.15 40.55 14.32
N VAL A 257 -7.23 40.43 13.54
CA VAL A 257 -7.44 41.20 12.29
C VAL A 257 -7.67 42.69 12.60
N LEU A 258 -8.46 43.03 13.64
CA LEU A 258 -8.72 44.42 14.07
C LEU A 258 -7.47 45.20 14.49
N TYR A 259 -6.49 44.49 15.07
CA TYR A 259 -5.21 45.07 15.49
C TYR A 259 -4.07 44.88 14.46
N SER A 260 -4.39 44.36 13.28
CA SER A 260 -3.42 44.30 12.19
C SER A 260 -3.13 45.69 11.62
N ASN A 261 -1.90 45.93 11.15
CA ASN A 261 -1.49 47.21 10.56
C ASN A 261 -2.02 47.37 9.11
N GLN A 262 -3.32 47.08 8.89
CA GLN A 262 -3.96 47.17 7.59
C GLN A 262 -4.93 48.36 7.55
N VAL A 263 -5.31 48.78 6.33
CA VAL A 263 -6.37 49.77 6.14
C VAL A 263 -7.73 49.19 6.51
N SER A 264 -8.61 50.01 7.11
CA SER A 264 -9.90 49.59 7.66
C SER A 264 -10.79 48.83 6.65
N ALA A 265 -10.74 49.19 5.39
CA ALA A 265 -11.48 48.47 4.34
C ALA A 265 -11.03 47.01 4.22
N LYS A 266 -9.73 46.73 4.27
CA LYS A 266 -9.21 45.35 4.24
C LYS A 266 -9.55 44.58 5.53
N ILE A 267 -9.45 45.24 6.67
CA ILE A 267 -9.84 44.67 7.96
C ILE A 267 -11.32 44.27 7.94
N ARG A 268 -12.20 45.15 7.49
CA ARG A 268 -13.63 44.88 7.33
C ARG A 268 -13.89 43.67 6.43
N ASP A 269 -13.28 43.65 5.27
CA ASP A 269 -13.50 42.60 4.30
C ASP A 269 -13.02 41.21 4.82
N GLN A 270 -11.92 41.18 5.59
CA GLN A 270 -11.46 39.95 6.25
C GLN A 270 -12.42 39.49 7.35
N ILE A 271 -12.90 40.40 8.18
CA ILE A 271 -13.88 40.10 9.25
C ILE A 271 -15.19 39.59 8.63
N PHE A 272 -15.65 40.23 7.55
CA PHE A 272 -16.86 39.81 6.86
C PHE A 272 -16.70 38.43 6.25
N ASN A 273 -15.54 38.10 5.68
CA ASN A 273 -15.25 36.75 5.18
C ASN A 273 -15.26 35.72 6.30
N ILE A 274 -14.66 36.00 7.46
CA ILE A 274 -14.73 35.10 8.62
C ILE A 274 -16.20 34.86 9.00
N LEU A 275 -16.99 35.93 9.21
CA LEU A 275 -18.36 35.83 9.70
C LEU A 275 -19.36 35.34 8.65
N LYS A 276 -19.01 35.36 7.37
CA LYS A 276 -19.83 34.76 6.32
C LYS A 276 -19.81 33.24 6.38
N ASP A 277 -18.64 32.66 6.64
CA ASP A 277 -18.42 31.22 6.55
C ASP A 277 -18.43 30.54 7.96
N CYS A 278 -18.01 31.28 9.01
CA CYS A 278 -17.87 30.78 10.38
C CYS A 278 -18.71 31.59 11.35
N TYR A 279 -20.02 31.61 11.21
CA TYR A 279 -20.92 32.34 12.10
C TYR A 279 -21.58 31.43 13.15
N THR A 280 -22.11 32.04 14.22
CA THR A 280 -23.03 31.43 15.17
C THR A 280 -24.25 32.32 15.33
N ASP A 281 -25.30 31.85 16.02
CA ASP A 281 -26.49 32.67 16.27
C ASP A 281 -26.16 33.91 17.11
N GLU A 282 -25.15 33.83 17.97
CA GLU A 282 -24.71 34.93 18.86
C GLU A 282 -23.68 35.85 18.18
N LEU A 283 -22.90 35.34 17.23
CA LEU A 283 -21.82 36.08 16.58
C LEU A 283 -21.93 35.96 15.06
N ASN A 284 -22.67 36.89 14.46
CA ASN A 284 -22.88 37.02 13.02
C ASN A 284 -23.02 38.49 12.62
N LEU A 285 -23.07 38.79 11.32
CA LEU A 285 -23.11 40.15 10.78
C LEU A 285 -24.45 40.88 11.03
N ASP A 286 -25.54 40.15 11.23
CA ASP A 286 -26.90 40.68 11.30
C ASP A 286 -27.39 40.86 12.77
N VAL A 287 -26.58 40.43 13.74
CA VAL A 287 -26.92 40.57 15.18
C VAL A 287 -26.98 42.04 15.57
N GLN A 288 -27.91 42.34 16.50
CA GLN A 288 -28.03 43.69 17.07
C GLN A 288 -27.11 43.86 18.28
N VAL A 289 -26.10 44.72 18.14
CA VAL A 289 -25.13 44.98 19.20
C VAL A 289 -25.62 46.16 20.08
N PRO A 290 -25.74 45.98 21.40
CA PRO A 290 -26.18 47.04 22.28
C PRO A 290 -25.06 48.08 22.52
N GLY A 291 -25.31 49.31 22.19
CA GLY A 291 -24.53 50.50 22.53
C GLY A 291 -25.16 51.26 23.72
N VAL A 292 -24.53 52.38 24.13
CA VAL A 292 -25.05 53.20 25.20
C VAL A 292 -26.24 54.02 24.71
N GLY A 293 -27.46 53.54 25.02
CA GLY A 293 -28.71 54.22 24.63
C GLY A 293 -29.22 53.89 23.22
N TYR A 294 -28.60 52.96 22.50
CA TYR A 294 -29.02 52.51 21.15
C TYR A 294 -28.62 51.07 20.90
N THR A 295 -29.17 50.47 19.83
CA THR A 295 -28.70 49.20 19.25
C THR A 295 -28.28 49.43 17.82
N ARG A 296 -27.27 48.71 17.35
CA ARG A 296 -26.80 48.82 15.98
C ARG A 296 -26.52 47.41 15.39
N GLU A 297 -26.93 47.21 14.16
CA GLU A 297 -26.60 46.00 13.43
C GLU A 297 -25.07 45.85 13.31
N PHE A 298 -24.51 44.68 13.63
CA PHE A 298 -23.07 44.48 13.74
C PHE A 298 -22.33 44.82 12.45
N ARG A 299 -22.91 44.52 11.31
CA ARG A 299 -22.40 44.90 9.99
C ARG A 299 -22.15 46.38 9.84
N LYS A 300 -23.08 47.23 10.34
CA LYS A 300 -22.99 48.69 10.26
C LYS A 300 -21.98 49.32 11.23
N CYS A 301 -21.54 48.54 12.23
CA CYS A 301 -20.48 48.99 13.11
C CYS A 301 -19.11 49.13 12.43
N PHE A 302 -18.96 48.49 11.26
CA PHE A 302 -17.75 48.57 10.43
C PHE A 302 -17.84 49.64 9.31
N ASP A 303 -18.81 50.54 9.35
CA ASP A 303 -18.83 51.71 8.49
C ASP A 303 -17.58 52.56 8.71
N ILE A 304 -16.98 53.04 7.63
CA ILE A 304 -15.72 53.79 7.67
C ILE A 304 -16.02 55.26 7.53
N ASP A 305 -15.48 56.06 8.42
CA ASP A 305 -15.64 57.53 8.44
C ASP A 305 -14.67 58.22 7.46
N ASN A 306 -14.75 59.57 7.40
CA ASN A 306 -13.92 60.39 6.52
C ASN A 306 -12.42 60.35 6.90
N THR A 307 -12.06 59.85 8.09
CA THR A 307 -10.68 59.70 8.56
C THR A 307 -10.08 58.34 8.17
N GLY A 308 -10.92 57.42 7.66
CA GLY A 308 -10.52 56.06 7.32
C GLY A 308 -10.59 55.07 8.47
N GLU A 309 -11.24 55.46 9.61
CA GLU A 309 -11.42 54.62 10.80
C GLU A 309 -12.86 54.06 10.86
N PHE A 310 -13.05 52.97 11.65
CA PHE A 310 -14.40 52.46 11.91
C PHE A 310 -15.18 53.39 12.86
N VAL A 311 -16.41 53.74 12.45
CA VAL A 311 -17.30 54.62 13.22
C VAL A 311 -17.53 54.07 14.64
N GLU A 312 -17.68 52.75 14.79
CA GLU A 312 -17.99 52.12 16.09
C GLU A 312 -16.88 51.17 16.58
N ARG A 313 -15.60 51.52 16.34
CA ARG A 313 -14.46 50.67 16.71
C ARG A 313 -14.47 50.19 18.17
N ILE A 314 -14.83 51.07 19.10
CA ILE A 314 -14.90 50.73 20.53
C ILE A 314 -16.01 49.71 20.81
N LEU A 315 -17.19 49.90 20.22
CA LEU A 315 -18.33 49.00 20.36
C LEU A 315 -18.01 47.62 19.76
N VAL A 316 -17.45 47.59 18.57
CA VAL A 316 -16.99 46.34 17.93
C VAL A 316 -16.01 45.60 18.83
N THR A 317 -14.97 46.30 19.32
CA THR A 317 -13.95 45.68 20.16
C THR A 317 -14.53 45.12 21.47
N ALA A 318 -15.37 45.89 22.15
CA ALA A 318 -16.01 45.45 23.39
C ALA A 318 -16.93 44.24 23.18
N TYR A 319 -17.74 44.28 22.12
CA TYR A 319 -18.63 43.18 21.79
C TYR A 319 -17.87 41.89 21.49
N ILE A 320 -16.84 41.94 20.62
CA ILE A 320 -16.02 40.78 20.30
C ILE A 320 -15.26 40.24 21.52
N GLN A 321 -14.71 41.13 22.36
CA GLN A 321 -14.02 40.73 23.60
C GLN A 321 -14.91 39.98 24.58
N SER A 322 -16.23 40.21 24.57
CA SER A 322 -17.17 39.49 25.45
C SER A 322 -17.26 38.00 25.18
N PHE A 323 -16.86 37.54 23.99
CA PHE A 323 -16.80 36.13 23.62
C PHE A 323 -15.46 35.47 23.94
N ILE A 324 -14.44 36.23 24.35
CA ILE A 324 -13.13 35.70 24.69
C ILE A 324 -13.12 35.21 26.14
N ASP A 325 -13.10 33.91 26.32
CA ASP A 325 -12.93 33.25 27.61
C ASP A 325 -11.47 32.82 27.80
N ASN A 326 -10.77 33.55 28.68
CA ASN A 326 -9.37 33.26 29.02
C ASN A 326 -9.22 32.25 30.19
N ASN A 327 -10.31 31.89 30.84
CA ASN A 327 -10.29 31.01 32.01
C ASN A 327 -10.47 29.53 31.62
N THR A 328 -11.13 29.25 30.49
CA THR A 328 -11.34 27.90 30.01
C THR A 328 -10.13 27.47 29.19
N LYS A 329 -9.53 26.34 29.57
CA LYS A 329 -8.49 25.67 28.75
C LYS A 329 -9.19 24.88 27.67
N TRP A 330 -9.22 25.41 26.45
CA TRP A 330 -9.74 24.74 25.28
C TRP A 330 -8.68 23.74 24.75
N SER A 331 -9.11 22.53 24.37
CA SER A 331 -8.22 21.60 23.68
C SER A 331 -8.05 22.04 22.23
N GLU A 332 -6.82 22.31 21.84
CA GLU A 332 -6.45 22.58 20.44
C GLU A 332 -6.08 21.28 19.69
N GLU A 333 -6.40 20.13 20.27
CA GLU A 333 -6.13 18.83 19.64
C GLU A 333 -7.26 18.41 18.69
N TYR A 334 -6.88 17.84 17.56
CA TYR A 334 -7.83 17.25 16.63
C TYR A 334 -8.57 16.08 17.28
N THR A 335 -9.89 16.16 17.26
CA THR A 335 -10.78 15.07 17.70
C THR A 335 -11.62 14.63 16.51
N PRO A 336 -11.51 13.35 16.06
CA PRO A 336 -12.31 12.86 14.95
C PRO A 336 -13.81 13.10 15.18
N THR A 337 -14.45 13.82 14.29
CA THR A 337 -15.88 14.10 14.28
C THR A 337 -16.36 14.15 12.84
N TYR A 338 -17.65 13.97 12.60
CA TYR A 338 -18.21 14.05 11.26
C TYR A 338 -18.06 15.45 10.68
N PHE A 339 -17.51 15.57 9.48
CA PHE A 339 -17.49 16.79 8.68
C PHE A 339 -17.43 16.50 7.18
N THR A 340 -17.78 17.51 6.37
CA THR A 340 -17.77 17.44 4.91
C THR A 340 -16.56 18.17 4.33
N LEU A 341 -16.29 17.98 3.01
CA LEU A 341 -15.26 18.77 2.31
C LEU A 341 -15.58 20.27 2.31
N ASP A 342 -16.86 20.66 2.27
CA ASP A 342 -17.25 22.07 2.34
C ASP A 342 -16.85 22.68 3.69
N GLN A 343 -17.10 21.97 4.80
CA GLN A 343 -16.68 22.39 6.14
C GLN A 343 -15.15 22.42 6.29
N LEU A 344 -14.45 21.49 5.65
CA LEU A 344 -12.99 21.48 5.65
C LEU A 344 -12.42 22.70 4.91
N GLU A 345 -13.04 23.10 3.79
CA GLU A 345 -12.65 24.30 3.04
C GLU A 345 -12.89 25.58 3.85
N VAL A 346 -14.02 25.65 4.56
CA VAL A 346 -14.30 26.74 5.51
C VAL A 346 -13.23 26.81 6.61
N ALA A 347 -12.88 25.67 7.20
CA ALA A 347 -11.84 25.62 8.23
C ALA A 347 -10.46 26.04 7.69
N LEU A 348 -10.13 25.68 6.46
CA LEU A 348 -8.89 26.13 5.81
C LEU A 348 -8.89 27.66 5.62
N ASN A 349 -9.97 28.23 5.09
CA ASN A 349 -10.11 29.67 4.92
C ASN A 349 -9.97 30.40 6.25
N PHE A 350 -10.62 29.90 7.30
CA PHE A 350 -10.48 30.44 8.64
C PHE A 350 -9.03 30.38 9.13
N THR A 351 -8.35 29.24 8.97
CA THR A 351 -6.94 29.08 9.34
C THR A 351 -6.04 30.13 8.65
N LEU A 352 -6.22 30.32 7.35
CA LEU A 352 -5.42 31.25 6.57
C LEU A 352 -5.57 32.71 7.05
N ILE A 353 -6.77 33.08 7.50
CA ILE A 353 -7.05 34.44 8.00
C ILE A 353 -6.60 34.58 9.45
N SER A 354 -6.98 33.65 10.33
CA SER A 354 -6.73 33.73 11.77
C SER A 354 -5.24 33.71 12.14
N GLU A 355 -4.45 32.94 11.38
CA GLU A 355 -3.00 32.84 11.54
C GLU A 355 -2.24 33.95 10.77
N GLY A 356 -2.96 34.86 10.10
CA GLY A 356 -2.36 35.97 9.36
C GLY A 356 -1.51 35.55 8.15
N LEU A 357 -1.71 34.35 7.62
CA LEU A 357 -0.84 33.75 6.59
C LEU A 357 -0.98 34.44 5.23
N LEU A 358 -2.11 35.10 4.98
CA LEU A 358 -2.34 35.89 3.75
C LEU A 358 -1.65 37.26 3.78
N LEU A 359 -1.03 37.65 4.89
CA LEU A 359 -0.34 38.93 5.06
C LEU A 359 1.17 38.85 4.81
N ASN A 360 1.74 37.66 4.84
CA ASN A 360 3.16 37.43 4.68
C ASN A 360 3.47 36.95 3.26
N GLU A 361 4.25 37.72 2.50
CA GLU A 361 4.60 37.38 1.12
C GLU A 361 5.25 36.01 0.96
N LYS A 362 6.04 35.56 1.95
CA LYS A 362 6.70 34.25 1.88
C LYS A 362 5.72 33.08 2.04
N SER A 363 4.72 33.22 2.91
CA SER A 363 3.73 32.17 3.19
C SER A 363 2.51 32.22 2.26
N TYR A 364 2.28 33.34 1.59
CA TYR A 364 1.12 33.56 0.75
C TYR A 364 1.00 32.55 -0.39
N GLY A 365 2.11 32.30 -1.11
CA GLY A 365 2.12 31.38 -2.25
C GLY A 365 1.75 29.95 -1.83
N GLU A 366 2.35 29.45 -0.74
CA GLU A 366 2.09 28.11 -0.22
C GLU A 366 0.67 27.96 0.35
N ALA A 367 0.18 28.99 1.04
CA ALA A 367 -1.18 29.01 1.57
C ALA A 367 -2.24 29.00 0.46
N ILE A 368 -2.07 29.80 -0.59
CA ILE A 368 -2.97 29.82 -1.76
C ILE A 368 -2.89 28.52 -2.55
N ALA A 369 -1.71 27.93 -2.72
CA ALA A 369 -1.57 26.64 -3.39
C ALA A 369 -2.38 25.55 -2.67
N LEU A 370 -2.31 25.48 -1.35
CA LEU A 370 -3.10 24.54 -0.55
C LEU A 370 -4.61 24.78 -0.70
N LYS A 371 -5.04 26.05 -0.63
CA LYS A 371 -6.45 26.44 -0.86
C LYS A 371 -6.95 25.99 -2.22
N VAL A 372 -6.19 26.24 -3.29
CA VAL A 372 -6.56 25.84 -4.66
C VAL A 372 -6.67 24.33 -4.78
N LYS A 373 -5.74 23.57 -4.19
CA LYS A 373 -5.76 22.10 -4.22
C LYS A 373 -7.00 21.53 -3.52
N LEU A 374 -7.33 22.03 -2.32
CA LEU A 374 -8.54 21.60 -1.58
C LEU A 374 -9.82 22.00 -2.33
N HIS A 375 -9.89 23.23 -2.85
CA HIS A 375 -11.02 23.70 -3.64
C HIS A 375 -11.22 22.86 -4.91
N THR A 376 -10.13 22.49 -5.60
CA THR A 376 -10.18 21.62 -6.78
C THR A 376 -10.71 20.24 -6.40
N LEU A 377 -10.26 19.65 -5.29
CA LEU A 377 -10.77 18.38 -4.81
C LEU A 377 -12.27 18.45 -4.51
N ASN A 378 -12.70 19.49 -3.80
CA ASN A 378 -14.11 19.70 -3.41
C ASN A 378 -15.05 19.93 -4.61
N ASN A 379 -14.55 20.50 -5.71
CA ASN A 379 -15.35 20.77 -6.92
C ASN A 379 -15.11 19.77 -8.06
N SER A 380 -14.30 18.73 -7.82
CA SER A 380 -14.04 17.68 -8.80
C SER A 380 -15.02 16.51 -8.64
N SER A 381 -15.09 15.66 -9.67
CA SER A 381 -15.81 14.40 -9.60
C SER A 381 -15.27 13.44 -8.54
N ASN A 382 -14.05 13.69 -8.02
CA ASN A 382 -13.42 12.89 -6.97
C ASN A 382 -14.00 13.17 -5.57
N LYS A 383 -14.75 14.28 -5.39
CA LYS A 383 -15.50 14.59 -4.16
C LYS A 383 -16.32 13.41 -3.68
N LYS A 384 -16.94 12.68 -4.62
CA LYS A 384 -17.79 11.52 -4.33
C LYS A 384 -17.13 10.44 -3.47
N PHE A 385 -15.79 10.30 -3.54
CA PHE A 385 -15.06 9.31 -2.73
C PHE A 385 -15.02 9.65 -1.24
N PHE A 386 -15.26 10.91 -0.90
CA PHE A 386 -15.21 11.43 0.47
C PHE A 386 -16.60 11.77 1.04
N GLU A 387 -17.67 11.53 0.27
CA GLU A 387 -19.05 11.75 0.72
C GLU A 387 -19.55 10.54 1.49
N VAL A 388 -19.33 10.55 2.80
CA VAL A 388 -19.82 9.55 3.75
C VAL A 388 -20.86 10.21 4.63
N ASN A 389 -22.04 9.62 4.75
CA ASN A 389 -23.21 10.26 5.40
C ASN A 389 -23.33 9.98 6.90
N GLN A 390 -22.49 9.15 7.46
CA GLN A 390 -22.56 8.74 8.86
C GLN A 390 -21.18 8.65 9.48
N PHE A 391 -21.07 9.15 10.73
CA PHE A 391 -19.83 8.98 11.50
C PHE A 391 -19.55 7.52 11.79
N MET A 392 -18.30 7.12 11.63
CA MET A 392 -17.77 5.81 12.02
C MET A 392 -16.33 5.94 12.51
N THR A 393 -15.93 5.05 13.41
CA THR A 393 -14.55 4.94 13.88
C THR A 393 -13.69 4.18 12.87
N LEU A 394 -12.37 4.24 13.02
CA LEU A 394 -11.44 3.49 12.16
C LEU A 394 -11.70 1.98 12.23
N ASP A 395 -11.96 1.46 13.43
CA ASP A 395 -12.29 0.04 13.63
C ASP A 395 -13.58 -0.36 12.89
N GLN A 396 -14.63 0.46 12.99
CA GLN A 396 -15.88 0.24 12.27
C GLN A 396 -15.69 0.31 10.76
N TYR A 397 -14.86 1.26 10.27
CA TYR A 397 -14.60 1.42 8.86
C TYR A 397 -13.85 0.22 8.27
N ILE A 398 -12.72 -0.18 8.86
CA ILE A 398 -11.95 -1.33 8.38
C ILE A 398 -12.79 -2.62 8.51
N SER A 399 -13.54 -2.78 9.61
CA SER A 399 -14.48 -3.90 9.74
C SER A 399 -15.55 -3.91 8.64
N SER A 400 -16.08 -2.75 8.24
CA SER A 400 -17.06 -2.66 7.15
C SER A 400 -16.48 -3.04 5.78
N LEU A 401 -15.17 -2.80 5.55
CA LEU A 401 -14.49 -3.27 4.35
C LEU A 401 -14.39 -4.80 4.31
N ILE A 402 -14.10 -5.42 5.47
CA ILE A 402 -13.95 -6.88 5.61
C ILE A 402 -15.30 -7.60 5.61
N LEU A 403 -16.37 -6.99 6.14
CA LEU A 403 -17.70 -7.58 6.13
C LEU A 403 -18.27 -7.64 4.70
N PHE A 404 -18.73 -8.82 4.29
CA PHE A 404 -19.42 -9.02 3.02
C PHE A 404 -20.89 -8.61 3.14
N ASP A 405 -21.55 -9.08 4.20
CA ASP A 405 -22.90 -8.69 4.63
C ASP A 405 -22.98 -8.66 6.17
N SER A 406 -24.18 -8.60 6.74
CA SER A 406 -24.40 -8.51 8.20
C SER A 406 -23.81 -9.68 9.01
N SER A 407 -23.54 -10.83 8.39
CA SER A 407 -23.12 -12.05 9.07
C SER A 407 -21.88 -12.72 8.50
N ARG A 408 -21.50 -12.40 7.26
CA ARG A 408 -20.38 -13.03 6.54
C ARG A 408 -19.27 -12.04 6.31
N ARG A 409 -18.05 -12.54 6.25
CA ARG A 409 -16.85 -11.76 5.91
C ARG A 409 -16.37 -12.08 4.51
N ALA A 410 -15.72 -11.11 3.87
CA ALA A 410 -14.96 -11.32 2.64
C ALA A 410 -13.51 -11.66 2.99
N GLN A 411 -12.95 -12.61 2.30
CA GLN A 411 -11.55 -13.02 2.42
C GLN A 411 -10.65 -12.25 1.45
N ILE A 412 -11.21 -11.82 0.33
CA ILE A 412 -10.52 -10.99 -0.66
C ILE A 412 -11.34 -9.72 -0.88
N ILE A 413 -10.68 -8.59 -0.71
CA ILE A 413 -11.23 -7.26 -0.94
C ILE A 413 -10.40 -6.59 -2.06
N ASN A 414 -11.00 -6.40 -3.22
CA ASN A 414 -10.36 -5.87 -4.40
C ASN A 414 -10.71 -4.39 -4.60
N PHE A 415 -9.72 -3.51 -4.61
CA PHE A 415 -9.84 -2.08 -4.88
C PHE A 415 -9.36 -1.82 -6.30
N VAL A 416 -10.28 -1.43 -7.19
CA VAL A 416 -10.02 -1.14 -8.59
C VAL A 416 -10.01 0.36 -8.80
N PHE A 417 -8.86 0.92 -9.13
CA PHE A 417 -8.63 2.36 -9.34
C PHE A 417 -8.70 2.72 -10.83
N ASP A 418 -9.81 2.40 -11.43
CA ASP A 418 -10.15 2.80 -12.79
C ASP A 418 -10.67 4.25 -12.84
N GLU A 419 -10.45 4.95 -13.96
CA GLU A 419 -10.93 6.33 -14.20
C GLU A 419 -10.47 7.41 -13.21
N ILE A 420 -9.45 7.16 -12.39
CA ILE A 420 -8.76 8.17 -11.60
C ILE A 420 -7.29 8.30 -12.03
N ASP A 421 -6.70 9.47 -11.81
CA ASP A 421 -5.30 9.71 -12.14
C ASP A 421 -4.35 8.97 -11.17
N ASP A 422 -3.12 8.71 -11.64
CA ASP A 422 -2.09 7.99 -10.89
C ASP A 422 -1.73 8.64 -9.56
N ARG A 423 -1.82 9.97 -9.47
CA ARG A 423 -1.49 10.74 -8.29
C ARG A 423 -2.51 10.48 -7.18
N LEU A 424 -3.80 10.54 -7.53
CA LEU A 424 -4.87 10.21 -6.59
C LEU A 424 -4.82 8.73 -6.20
N ALA A 425 -4.64 7.81 -7.16
CA ALA A 425 -4.50 6.39 -6.87
C ALA A 425 -3.35 6.11 -5.88
N LYS A 426 -2.17 6.73 -6.10
CA LYS A 426 -1.03 6.62 -5.18
C LYS A 426 -1.37 7.15 -3.78
N SER A 427 -2.04 8.30 -3.69
CA SER A 427 -2.46 8.87 -2.41
C SER A 427 -3.44 7.96 -1.67
N LEU A 428 -4.43 7.40 -2.37
CA LEU A 428 -5.40 6.48 -1.78
C LEU A 428 -4.74 5.20 -1.25
N VAL A 429 -3.82 4.59 -2.00
CA VAL A 429 -3.08 3.40 -1.53
C VAL A 429 -2.26 3.71 -0.28
N LYS A 430 -1.61 4.88 -0.19
CA LYS A 430 -0.89 5.31 1.01
C LYS A 430 -1.83 5.51 2.19
N ILE A 431 -2.98 6.16 1.99
CA ILE A 431 -4.02 6.38 3.00
C ILE A 431 -4.52 5.03 3.54
N PHE A 432 -4.93 4.10 2.66
CA PHE A 432 -5.38 2.78 3.10
C PHE A 432 -4.29 2.02 3.84
N SER A 433 -3.06 2.05 3.36
CA SER A 433 -1.92 1.39 4.02
C SER A 433 -1.67 1.94 5.43
N ARG A 434 -1.80 3.27 5.61
CA ARG A 434 -1.67 3.94 6.91
C ARG A 434 -2.85 3.61 7.83
N MET A 435 -4.08 3.61 7.32
CA MET A 435 -5.28 3.20 8.06
C MET A 435 -5.18 1.74 8.53
N VAL A 436 -4.77 0.82 7.66
CA VAL A 436 -4.58 -0.60 8.01
C VAL A 436 -3.51 -0.75 9.09
N LEU A 437 -2.37 -0.05 8.97
CA LEU A 437 -1.33 -0.12 10.00
C LEU A 437 -1.81 0.45 11.34
N ARG A 438 -2.54 1.58 11.35
CA ARG A 438 -3.14 2.16 12.56
C ARG A 438 -4.14 1.19 13.19
N PHE A 439 -5.08 0.66 12.41
CA PHE A 439 -6.04 -0.34 12.83
C PHE A 439 -5.35 -1.55 13.49
N SER A 440 -4.34 -2.11 12.82
CA SER A 440 -3.61 -3.29 13.34
C SER A 440 -2.82 -3.00 14.62
N LYS A 441 -2.32 -1.76 14.79
CA LYS A 441 -1.65 -1.32 16.04
C LYS A 441 -2.61 -1.13 17.21
N MET A 442 -3.88 -0.83 16.95
CA MET A 442 -4.91 -0.64 17.98
C MET A 442 -5.47 -1.96 18.54
N GLN A 443 -5.20 -3.10 17.87
CA GLN A 443 -5.71 -4.39 18.31
C GLN A 443 -5.10 -4.79 19.67
N ALA A 444 -5.93 -5.34 20.56
CA ALA A 444 -5.52 -5.76 21.90
C ALA A 444 -4.40 -6.83 21.88
N VAL A 445 -4.43 -7.72 20.89
CA VAL A 445 -3.41 -8.73 20.64
C VAL A 445 -2.72 -8.42 19.32
N ARG A 446 -1.42 -8.21 19.36
CA ARG A 446 -0.63 -7.91 18.16
C ARG A 446 -0.73 -9.03 17.12
N GLY A 447 -0.99 -8.66 15.88
CA GLY A 447 -1.07 -9.61 14.78
C GLY A 447 -2.28 -10.54 14.82
N SER A 448 -3.30 -10.26 15.65
CA SER A 448 -4.52 -11.08 15.74
C SER A 448 -5.37 -11.07 14.47
N ILE A 449 -5.26 -10.02 13.67
CA ILE A 449 -5.97 -9.87 12.40
C ILE A 449 -4.93 -9.60 11.29
N PRO A 450 -4.30 -10.65 10.74
CA PRO A 450 -3.35 -10.47 9.65
C PRO A 450 -4.06 -9.91 8.40
N ILE A 451 -3.44 -8.90 7.78
CA ILE A 451 -3.93 -8.24 6.56
C ILE A 451 -2.79 -8.20 5.54
N HIS A 452 -3.02 -8.75 4.36
CA HIS A 452 -2.16 -8.63 3.21
C HIS A 452 -2.54 -7.41 2.39
N ILE A 453 -1.58 -6.54 2.10
CA ILE A 453 -1.70 -5.41 1.18
C ILE A 453 -0.97 -5.83 -0.09
N MET A 454 -1.73 -6.28 -1.07
CA MET A 454 -1.23 -6.72 -2.37
C MET A 454 -1.32 -5.56 -3.35
N LEU A 455 -0.17 -5.15 -3.88
CA LEU A 455 -0.03 -4.01 -4.79
C LEU A 455 0.32 -4.52 -6.19
N GLU A 456 -0.65 -4.48 -7.12
CA GLU A 456 -0.39 -4.72 -8.54
C GLU A 456 0.25 -3.47 -9.14
N GLU A 457 1.27 -3.67 -9.99
CA GLU A 457 2.14 -2.61 -10.51
C GLU A 457 2.72 -1.73 -9.38
N ALA A 458 3.24 -2.40 -8.34
CA ALA A 458 3.72 -1.78 -7.09
C ALA A 458 4.70 -0.61 -7.31
N HIS A 459 5.41 -0.58 -8.46
CA HIS A 459 6.30 0.54 -8.84
C HIS A 459 5.58 1.88 -8.98
N ARG A 460 4.23 1.91 -9.13
CA ARG A 460 3.45 3.15 -9.16
C ARG A 460 3.27 3.76 -7.77
N TYR A 461 3.32 2.97 -6.72
CA TYR A 461 3.00 3.34 -5.35
C TYR A 461 4.22 3.40 -4.44
N VAL A 462 5.08 2.37 -4.52
CA VAL A 462 6.19 2.12 -3.60
C VAL A 462 7.49 2.66 -4.20
N GLN A 463 7.56 3.95 -4.43
CA GLN A 463 8.72 4.65 -4.99
C GLN A 463 9.55 5.32 -3.90
N ASN A 464 10.79 5.67 -4.24
CA ASN A 464 11.56 6.65 -3.48
C ASN A 464 10.96 8.04 -3.77
N ASP A 465 10.13 8.54 -2.86
CA ASP A 465 9.46 9.83 -2.97
C ASP A 465 9.87 10.78 -1.81
N ARG A 466 9.30 11.99 -1.81
CA ARG A 466 9.60 13.02 -0.82
C ARG A 466 8.93 12.82 0.54
N ASP A 467 8.14 11.76 0.74
CA ASP A 467 7.43 11.55 2.01
C ASP A 467 8.41 11.50 3.19
N SER A 468 9.58 10.87 3.04
CA SER A 468 10.58 10.80 4.10
C SER A 468 11.17 12.17 4.46
N GLU A 469 11.24 13.11 3.51
CA GLU A 469 11.70 14.48 3.73
C GLU A 469 10.60 15.34 4.38
N LEU A 470 9.37 15.23 3.90
CA LEU A 470 8.24 16.06 4.30
C LEU A 470 7.55 15.56 5.57
N LEU A 471 7.34 14.24 5.68
CA LEU A 471 6.59 13.61 6.78
C LEU A 471 7.50 12.90 7.80
N GLY A 472 8.82 12.85 7.52
CA GLY A 472 9.79 12.13 8.34
C GLY A 472 9.80 10.61 8.12
N TYR A 473 8.94 10.06 7.28
CA TYR A 473 8.89 8.63 6.94
C TYR A 473 8.10 8.37 5.65
N ASN A 474 8.38 7.22 5.01
CA ASN A 474 7.54 6.65 3.97
C ASN A 474 6.71 5.49 4.58
N ILE A 475 5.39 5.45 4.31
CA ILE A 475 4.49 4.46 4.91
C ILE A 475 4.83 3.02 4.54
N PHE A 476 5.23 2.76 3.29
CA PHE A 476 5.59 1.42 2.85
C PHE A 476 6.90 0.95 3.48
N GLU A 477 7.89 1.84 3.65
CA GLU A 477 9.12 1.52 4.39
C GLU A 477 8.83 1.22 5.86
N ARG A 478 7.90 1.97 6.46
CA ARG A 478 7.47 1.72 7.83
C ARG A 478 6.78 0.37 7.97
N ILE A 479 5.85 0.03 7.05
CA ILE A 479 5.21 -1.29 7.04
C ILE A 479 6.23 -2.39 6.79
N ALA A 480 7.16 -2.21 5.85
CA ALA A 480 8.21 -3.19 5.57
C ALA A 480 9.08 -3.50 6.80
N LYS A 481 9.42 -2.49 7.60
CA LYS A 481 10.26 -2.64 8.81
C LYS A 481 9.51 -3.19 10.03
N GLU A 482 8.27 -2.75 10.26
CA GLU A 482 7.55 -3.05 11.51
C GLU A 482 6.21 -3.76 11.33
N GLY A 483 5.60 -3.71 10.12
CA GLY A 483 4.24 -4.20 9.85
C GLY A 483 4.02 -5.66 10.22
N ARG A 484 5.00 -6.52 9.98
CA ARG A 484 4.95 -7.95 10.32
C ARG A 484 4.62 -8.20 11.79
N LYS A 485 5.10 -7.36 12.72
CA LYS A 485 4.82 -7.46 14.16
C LYS A 485 3.35 -7.22 14.49
N PHE A 486 2.64 -6.52 13.61
CA PHE A 486 1.23 -6.18 13.75
C PHE A 486 0.34 -6.96 12.78
N GLY A 487 0.92 -7.89 12.01
CA GLY A 487 0.19 -8.69 11.02
C GLY A 487 -0.08 -7.95 9.70
N VAL A 488 0.62 -6.85 9.40
CA VAL A 488 0.50 -6.15 8.11
C VAL A 488 1.62 -6.57 7.19
N ILE A 489 1.26 -7.19 6.07
CA ILE A 489 2.17 -7.80 5.11
C ILE A 489 2.02 -7.10 3.75
N LEU A 490 3.14 -6.82 3.10
CA LEU A 490 3.18 -6.29 1.72
C LEU A 490 3.45 -7.42 0.73
N ASP A 491 2.63 -7.49 -0.31
CA ASP A 491 2.84 -8.32 -1.48
C ASP A 491 3.02 -7.41 -2.70
N LEU A 492 4.25 -7.29 -3.18
CA LEU A 492 4.65 -6.34 -4.23
C LEU A 492 4.73 -7.06 -5.58
N ILE A 493 3.86 -6.71 -6.52
CA ILE A 493 3.83 -7.28 -7.86
C ILE A 493 4.24 -6.20 -8.85
N THR A 494 5.32 -6.42 -9.63
CA THR A 494 5.80 -5.40 -10.56
C THR A 494 6.54 -5.99 -11.75
N GLN A 495 6.50 -5.28 -12.86
CA GLN A 495 7.34 -5.52 -14.03
C GLN A 495 8.61 -4.63 -14.05
N ARG A 496 8.71 -3.64 -13.14
CA ARG A 496 9.81 -2.65 -13.06
C ARG A 496 10.42 -2.60 -11.66
N PRO A 497 11.20 -3.60 -11.25
CA PRO A 497 11.83 -3.62 -9.94
C PRO A 497 12.71 -2.40 -9.65
N THR A 498 13.37 -1.83 -10.67
CA THR A 498 14.24 -0.64 -10.53
C THR A 498 13.52 0.60 -10.03
N GLU A 499 12.21 0.70 -10.22
CA GLU A 499 11.40 1.84 -9.76
C GLU A 499 10.90 1.68 -8.31
N LEU A 500 11.08 0.49 -7.70
CA LEU A 500 10.71 0.25 -6.30
C LEU A 500 11.72 0.85 -5.33
N SER A 501 11.24 1.27 -4.14
CA SER A 501 12.11 1.63 -3.03
C SER A 501 13.00 0.46 -2.62
N SER A 502 14.31 0.69 -2.67
CA SER A 502 15.32 -0.29 -2.23
C SER A 502 15.17 -0.66 -0.75
N ASN A 503 14.72 0.29 0.07
CA ASN A 503 14.47 0.09 1.50
C ASN A 503 13.33 -0.91 1.73
N VAL A 504 12.27 -0.85 0.92
CA VAL A 504 11.14 -1.79 1.00
C VAL A 504 11.55 -3.16 0.47
N LEU A 505 12.20 -3.19 -0.70
CA LEU A 505 12.60 -4.44 -1.35
C LEU A 505 13.54 -5.27 -0.50
N SER A 506 14.50 -4.63 0.20
CA SER A 506 15.45 -5.31 1.10
C SER A 506 14.79 -5.98 2.31
N GLN A 507 13.55 -5.62 2.65
CA GLN A 507 12.78 -6.23 3.75
C GLN A 507 11.90 -7.39 3.26
N CYS A 508 11.76 -7.61 1.95
CA CYS A 508 11.08 -8.77 1.43
C CYS A 508 11.92 -10.03 1.71
N SER A 509 11.24 -11.07 2.15
CA SER A 509 11.90 -12.34 2.51
C SER A 509 11.54 -13.47 1.55
N ASN A 510 10.52 -13.29 0.72
CA ASN A 510 10.03 -14.26 -0.25
C ASN A 510 9.98 -13.63 -1.65
N PHE A 511 10.35 -14.41 -2.66
CA PHE A 511 10.47 -13.94 -4.04
C PHE A 511 9.93 -14.97 -5.01
N LEU A 512 9.15 -14.49 -5.99
CA LEU A 512 8.75 -15.23 -7.19
C LEU A 512 9.23 -14.42 -8.41
N ILE A 513 10.28 -14.87 -9.08
CA ILE A 513 10.84 -14.15 -10.23
C ILE A 513 10.44 -14.91 -11.49
N PHE A 514 9.46 -14.38 -12.20
CA PHE A 514 9.14 -14.75 -13.57
C PHE A 514 10.17 -14.14 -14.52
N LYS A 515 10.05 -14.42 -15.83
CA LYS A 515 11.00 -13.92 -16.81
C LYS A 515 11.13 -12.39 -16.78
N LEU A 516 12.35 -11.90 -16.56
CA LEU A 516 12.79 -10.53 -16.70
C LEU A 516 13.80 -10.43 -17.84
N ASN A 517 13.67 -9.40 -18.68
CA ASN A 517 14.54 -9.24 -19.86
C ASN A 517 15.39 -7.97 -19.79
N HIS A 518 14.95 -6.93 -19.05
CA HIS A 518 15.63 -5.64 -19.04
C HIS A 518 16.90 -5.70 -18.18
N PRO A 519 18.09 -5.36 -18.73
CA PRO A 519 19.36 -5.51 -18.01
C PRO A 519 19.43 -4.74 -16.70
N ALA A 520 18.91 -3.50 -16.66
CA ALA A 520 18.92 -2.69 -15.45
C ALA A 520 18.06 -3.30 -14.32
N ASP A 521 16.92 -3.93 -14.66
CA ASP A 521 16.09 -4.63 -13.68
C ASP A 521 16.79 -5.85 -13.12
N LEU A 522 17.51 -6.61 -13.97
CA LEU A 522 18.29 -7.77 -13.56
C LEU A 522 19.43 -7.38 -12.61
N GLU A 523 20.19 -6.34 -12.96
CA GLU A 523 21.27 -5.83 -12.11
C GLU A 523 20.73 -5.30 -10.79
N TYR A 524 19.60 -4.60 -10.81
CA TYR A 524 18.96 -4.10 -9.60
C TYR A 524 18.49 -5.24 -8.69
N VAL A 525 17.83 -6.26 -9.24
CA VAL A 525 17.39 -7.43 -8.49
C VAL A 525 18.60 -8.18 -7.91
N GLU A 526 19.67 -8.38 -8.68
CA GLU A 526 20.91 -9.00 -8.19
C GLU A 526 21.52 -8.26 -6.99
N LYS A 527 21.48 -6.93 -6.99
CA LYS A 527 22.06 -6.09 -5.93
C LYS A 527 21.16 -5.95 -4.71
N MET A 528 19.84 -5.88 -4.89
CA MET A 528 18.90 -5.48 -3.84
C MET A 528 18.19 -6.66 -3.17
N VAL A 529 18.06 -7.79 -3.85
CA VAL A 529 17.37 -8.95 -3.30
C VAL A 529 18.30 -9.73 -2.38
N PRO A 530 17.94 -9.89 -1.08
CA PRO A 530 18.80 -10.61 -0.14
C PRO A 530 19.05 -12.07 -0.57
N ASN A 531 20.30 -12.49 -0.50
CA ASN A 531 20.73 -13.88 -0.75
C ASN A 531 20.42 -14.44 -2.14
N ILE A 532 20.19 -13.60 -3.14
CA ILE A 532 20.05 -14.06 -4.53
C ILE A 532 21.43 -14.44 -5.10
N SER A 533 21.50 -15.57 -5.76
CA SER A 533 22.70 -15.96 -6.48
C SER A 533 22.66 -15.53 -7.95
N LYS A 534 23.81 -15.39 -8.59
CA LYS A 534 23.89 -15.12 -10.04
C LYS A 534 23.20 -16.19 -10.86
N ASP A 535 23.27 -17.43 -10.41
CA ASP A 535 22.62 -18.58 -11.05
C ASP A 535 21.09 -18.42 -11.10
N VAL A 536 20.45 -17.93 -10.04
CA VAL A 536 19.02 -17.63 -10.03
C VAL A 536 18.67 -16.57 -11.09
N ILE A 537 19.51 -15.55 -11.25
CA ILE A 537 19.32 -14.51 -12.28
C ILE A 537 19.46 -15.11 -13.70
N GLU A 538 20.41 -15.99 -13.93
CA GLU A 538 20.58 -16.63 -15.24
C GLU A 538 19.42 -17.60 -15.54
N LYS A 539 18.99 -18.40 -14.59
CA LYS A 539 17.86 -19.33 -14.75
C LYS A 539 16.58 -18.62 -15.20
N GLN A 540 16.26 -17.48 -14.57
CA GLN A 540 15.01 -16.79 -14.87
C GLN A 540 14.97 -16.22 -16.31
N LYS A 541 16.12 -15.89 -16.95
CA LYS A 541 16.17 -15.38 -18.35
C LYS A 541 15.62 -16.38 -19.37
N ALA A 542 15.80 -17.67 -19.12
CA ALA A 542 15.42 -18.75 -20.03
C ALA A 542 14.01 -19.31 -19.76
N LEU A 543 13.27 -18.78 -18.75
CA LEU A 543 11.98 -19.34 -18.36
C LEU A 543 10.90 -19.14 -19.42
N GLN A 544 10.01 -20.13 -19.51
CA GLN A 544 8.77 -20.06 -20.27
C GLN A 544 7.72 -19.24 -19.49
N ALA A 545 6.73 -18.70 -20.19
CA ALA A 545 5.59 -18.03 -19.55
C ALA A 545 4.89 -18.96 -18.52
N GLY A 546 4.51 -18.40 -17.38
CA GLY A 546 3.90 -19.14 -16.27
C GLY A 546 4.89 -19.95 -15.42
N THR A 547 6.21 -19.79 -15.66
CA THR A 547 7.26 -20.41 -14.85
C THR A 547 8.03 -19.32 -14.11
N CYS A 548 8.38 -19.56 -12.85
CA CYS A 548 9.16 -18.64 -12.02
C CYS A 548 10.28 -19.36 -11.28
N VAL A 549 11.28 -18.62 -10.82
CA VAL A 549 12.20 -19.08 -9.78
C VAL A 549 11.61 -18.62 -8.44
N ALA A 550 11.33 -19.58 -7.57
CA ALA A 550 10.80 -19.37 -6.22
C ALA A 550 11.91 -19.54 -5.20
N PHE A 551 12.10 -18.60 -4.29
CA PHE A 551 13.10 -18.68 -3.23
C PHE A 551 12.77 -17.74 -2.06
N GLY A 552 13.54 -17.84 -0.98
CA GLY A 552 13.35 -17.11 0.25
C GLY A 552 12.94 -18.01 1.41
N LEU A 553 12.37 -17.44 2.47
CA LEU A 553 12.02 -18.19 3.67
C LEU A 553 10.96 -19.28 3.44
N MET A 554 10.11 -19.11 2.42
CA MET A 554 9.08 -20.09 2.05
C MET A 554 9.64 -21.37 1.45
N MET A 555 10.86 -21.32 0.93
CA MET A 555 11.55 -22.44 0.25
C MET A 555 12.80 -22.84 1.02
N LYS A 556 13.22 -24.09 0.91
CA LYS A 556 14.49 -24.56 1.48
C LYS A 556 15.69 -24.23 0.58
N ILE A 557 15.46 -24.27 -0.74
CA ILE A 557 16.41 -23.91 -1.79
C ILE A 557 15.67 -23.15 -2.90
N PRO A 558 16.34 -22.33 -3.72
CA PRO A 558 15.76 -21.78 -4.94
C PRO A 558 15.31 -22.88 -5.89
N MET A 559 14.09 -22.80 -6.41
CA MET A 559 13.54 -23.81 -7.33
C MET A 559 12.84 -23.16 -8.52
N VAL A 560 12.98 -23.79 -9.69
CA VAL A 560 12.19 -23.49 -10.88
C VAL A 560 10.81 -24.16 -10.72
N VAL A 561 9.76 -23.35 -10.74
CA VAL A 561 8.39 -23.80 -10.50
C VAL A 561 7.49 -23.29 -11.64
N LYS A 562 6.82 -24.23 -12.31
CA LYS A 562 5.75 -23.93 -13.26
C LYS A 562 4.44 -23.81 -12.51
N MET A 563 3.85 -22.62 -12.53
CA MET A 563 2.55 -22.37 -11.92
C MET A 563 1.45 -23.08 -12.73
N GLN A 564 0.49 -23.67 -12.02
CA GLN A 564 -0.68 -24.23 -12.68
C GLN A 564 -1.58 -23.12 -13.21
N ILE A 565 -2.34 -23.40 -14.24
CA ILE A 565 -3.32 -22.45 -14.78
C ILE A 565 -4.40 -22.18 -13.72
N PRO A 566 -4.68 -20.91 -13.40
CA PRO A 566 -5.78 -20.55 -12.49
C PRO A 566 -7.14 -20.89 -13.10
N ASN A 567 -8.11 -21.24 -12.27
CA ASN A 567 -9.46 -21.56 -12.70
C ASN A 567 -10.50 -20.97 -11.72
N PRO A 568 -11.26 -19.94 -12.11
CA PRO A 568 -11.19 -19.22 -13.39
C PRO A 568 -9.89 -18.42 -13.54
N PRO A 569 -9.50 -18.12 -14.81
CA PRO A 569 -8.34 -17.30 -15.08
C PRO A 569 -8.61 -15.81 -14.79
N PRO A 570 -7.58 -14.97 -14.53
CA PRO A 570 -7.72 -13.53 -14.50
C PRO A 570 -8.03 -12.96 -15.89
N THR A 571 -8.56 -11.72 -15.93
CA THR A 571 -8.93 -11.03 -17.17
C THR A 571 -7.71 -10.28 -17.76
N SER A 572 -6.58 -10.96 -17.88
CA SER A 572 -5.36 -10.38 -18.46
C SER A 572 -5.17 -10.86 -19.89
N SER A 573 -5.89 -10.32 -20.85
CA SER A 573 -5.73 -10.66 -22.26
C SER A 573 -5.41 -9.41 -23.10
N ASN A 574 -4.42 -9.54 -23.98
CA ASN A 574 -4.21 -8.56 -25.04
C ASN A 574 -5.45 -8.52 -25.96
N ALA A 575 -5.72 -7.35 -26.55
CA ALA A 575 -6.74 -7.25 -27.57
C ALA A 575 -6.43 -8.23 -28.72
N SER A 576 -7.41 -9.07 -29.11
CA SER A 576 -7.28 -9.89 -30.29
C SER A 576 -7.37 -9.01 -31.54
N ILE A 577 -6.22 -8.58 -32.05
CA ILE A 577 -6.16 -7.70 -33.23
C ILE A 577 -6.74 -8.42 -34.44
N TYR A 578 -6.43 -9.71 -34.61
CA TYR A 578 -6.97 -10.50 -35.73
C TYR A 578 -8.50 -10.47 -35.74
N ASP A 579 -9.15 -10.79 -34.62
CA ASP A 579 -10.62 -10.87 -34.53
C ASP A 579 -11.31 -9.50 -34.64
N LYS A 580 -10.58 -8.40 -34.32
CA LYS A 580 -11.13 -7.05 -34.34
C LYS A 580 -10.88 -6.28 -35.63
N TRP A 581 -9.77 -6.55 -36.29
CA TRP A 581 -9.34 -5.82 -37.49
C TRP A 581 -9.54 -6.61 -38.78
N ILE A 582 -9.56 -7.94 -38.72
CA ILE A 582 -9.63 -8.81 -39.91
C ILE A 582 -11.07 -9.31 -40.06
N ILE A 583 -11.65 -9.06 -41.20
CA ILE A 583 -12.95 -9.58 -41.63
C ILE A 583 -12.76 -10.42 -42.90
N GLU A 584 -13.58 -11.46 -43.06
CA GLU A 584 -13.60 -12.20 -44.33
C GLU A 584 -14.11 -11.26 -45.42
N TRP A 585 -13.27 -11.02 -46.43
CA TRP A 585 -13.63 -10.24 -47.60
C TRP A 585 -14.32 -11.15 -48.61
N ASN A 586 -15.64 -11.20 -48.59
CA ASN A 586 -16.41 -11.87 -49.66
C ASN A 586 -16.51 -10.91 -50.84
N ASN A 587 -15.71 -11.15 -51.89
CA ASN A 587 -15.91 -10.58 -53.20
C ASN A 587 -17.26 -11.06 -53.76
N LYS A 588 -18.36 -10.27 -53.59
CA LYS A 588 -19.55 -10.43 -54.38
C LYS A 588 -19.46 -9.56 -55.64
#